data_86868415aa6e67cf590082c83e0a83a6
#
_entry.id   86868415aa6e67cf590082c83e0a83a6
#
_cell.length_a   1.000
_cell.length_b   1.000
_cell.length_c   1.000
_cell.angle_alpha   90.00
_cell.angle_beta   90.00
_cell.angle_gamma   90.00
#
_symmetry.space_group_name_H-M   'P 1'
#
loop_
_entity.id
_entity.type
_entity.pdbx_description
1 polymer ?
#
loop_
_entity_poly.entity_id
_entity_poly.type
_entity_poly.pdbx_seq_one_letter_code
_entity_poly.pdbx_strand_id
1 'polypeptide(L)'
;MNKQRLYDLIKNIKETLALLDKALLKLNEIEDGDLNTLIKSSVKQSFLEYFILIESFTSMCLKELKIYKISDDMEKSLTKLNENKIIDLDMLSFLNNYRRYRNRIAHVYKQPSIEEIISFLETNNDKMYEVVNIMTEMWIKL
;
A
#
# COMPACT_ATOMS: atom_id res chain seq x y z
N MET A 1 14.35 -2.51 -15.93
CA MET A 1 13.46 -1.61 -15.14
C MET A 1 14.03 -0.20 -15.14
N ASN A 2 13.19 0.80 -15.29
CA ASN A 2 13.63 2.20 -15.30
C ASN A 2 13.98 2.66 -13.89
N LYS A 3 15.26 2.95 -13.65
CA LYS A 3 15.77 3.32 -12.32
C LYS A 3 15.15 4.61 -11.79
N GLN A 4 14.99 5.64 -12.64
CA GLN A 4 14.39 6.92 -12.23
C GLN A 4 12.92 6.73 -11.84
N ARG A 5 12.18 5.94 -12.59
CA ARG A 5 10.77 5.67 -12.30
C ARG A 5 10.60 4.94 -10.97
N LEU A 6 11.48 3.98 -10.68
CA LEU A 6 11.45 3.27 -9.38
C LEU A 6 11.83 4.22 -8.25
N TYR A 7 12.80 5.10 -8.46
CA TYR A 7 13.15 6.13 -7.49
C TYR A 7 11.96 7.03 -7.15
N ASP A 8 11.25 7.51 -8.17
CA ASP A 8 10.08 8.37 -7.99
C ASP A 8 8.97 7.63 -7.22
N LEU A 9 8.78 6.35 -7.51
CA LEU A 9 7.82 5.52 -6.81
C LEU A 9 8.17 5.37 -5.33
N ILE A 10 9.45 5.10 -5.02
CA ILE A 10 9.95 5.01 -3.64
C ILE A 10 9.72 6.33 -2.90
N LYS A 11 10.04 7.44 -3.54
CA LYS A 11 9.82 8.77 -2.97
C LYS A 11 8.33 8.99 -2.63
N ASN A 12 7.45 8.67 -3.56
CA ASN A 12 6.02 8.85 -3.37
C ASN A 12 5.45 7.97 -2.25
N ILE A 13 5.89 6.72 -2.17
CA ILE A 13 5.41 5.82 -1.10
C ILE A 13 5.90 6.27 0.27
N LYS A 14 7.14 6.77 0.37
CA LYS A 14 7.67 7.34 1.62
C LYS A 14 6.88 8.56 2.06
N GLU A 15 6.54 9.44 1.14
CA GLU A 15 5.73 10.63 1.43
C GLU A 15 4.33 10.24 1.91
N THR A 16 3.71 9.25 1.26
CA THR A 16 2.39 8.73 1.66
C THR A 16 2.43 8.15 3.07
N LEU A 17 3.46 7.35 3.40
CA LEU A 17 3.62 6.77 4.72
C LEU A 17 3.89 7.82 5.79
N ALA A 18 4.70 8.83 5.49
CA ALA A 18 4.97 9.92 6.42
C ALA A 18 3.71 10.72 6.75
N LEU A 19 2.89 11.01 5.74
CA LEU A 19 1.61 11.69 5.94
C LEU A 19 0.64 10.84 6.74
N LEU A 20 0.58 9.54 6.45
CA LEU A 20 -0.28 8.59 7.16
C LEU A 20 0.09 8.51 8.64
N ASP A 21 1.39 8.34 8.94
CA ASP A 21 1.87 8.26 10.32
C ASP A 21 1.56 9.55 11.10
N LYS A 22 1.74 10.70 10.45
CA LYS A 22 1.41 12.01 11.02
C LYS A 22 -0.09 12.15 11.32
N ALA A 23 -0.93 11.70 10.39
CA ALA A 23 -2.38 11.73 10.57
C ALA A 23 -2.82 10.82 11.72
N LEU A 24 -2.29 9.60 11.81
CA LEU A 24 -2.60 8.67 12.90
C LEU A 24 -2.16 9.22 14.25
N LEU A 25 -0.99 9.84 14.31
CA LEU A 25 -0.51 10.48 15.54
C LEU A 25 -1.44 11.61 15.97
N LYS A 26 -1.86 12.46 15.04
CA LYS A 26 -2.78 13.57 15.31
C LYS A 26 -4.15 13.11 15.82
N LEU A 27 -4.67 12.00 15.31
CA LEU A 27 -5.94 11.43 15.78
C LEU A 27 -5.92 11.06 17.26
N ASN A 28 -4.76 10.67 17.79
CA ASN A 28 -4.59 10.34 19.19
C ASN A 28 -4.50 11.59 20.09
N GLU A 29 -4.25 12.76 19.51
CA GLU A 29 -4.04 14.01 20.24
C GLU A 29 -5.25 14.93 20.27
N ILE A 30 -6.22 14.75 19.39
CA ILE A 30 -7.36 15.64 19.21
C ILE A 30 -8.68 14.97 19.60
N GLU A 31 -9.62 15.77 20.07
CA GLU A 31 -10.99 15.33 20.38
C GLU A 31 -11.84 15.23 19.10
N ASP A 32 -12.98 14.57 19.23
CA ASP A 32 -13.95 14.49 18.13
C ASP A 32 -14.41 15.89 17.70
N GLY A 33 -14.65 16.01 16.40
CA GLY A 33 -15.09 17.26 15.78
C GLY A 33 -14.69 17.36 14.33
N ASP A 34 -14.80 18.54 13.75
CA ASP A 34 -14.53 18.76 12.33
C ASP A 34 -13.10 18.43 11.94
N LEU A 35 -12.11 18.82 12.75
CA LEU A 35 -10.70 18.52 12.49
C LEU A 35 -10.44 17.02 12.53
N ASN A 36 -11.00 16.33 13.51
CA ASN A 36 -10.91 14.88 13.60
C ASN A 36 -11.47 14.20 12.33
N THR A 37 -12.62 14.66 11.86
CA THR A 37 -13.25 14.17 10.63
C THR A 37 -12.36 14.38 9.40
N LEU A 38 -11.74 15.55 9.28
CA LEU A 38 -10.81 15.85 8.19
C LEU A 38 -9.58 14.95 8.21
N ILE A 39 -9.01 14.70 9.39
CA ILE A 39 -7.85 13.82 9.54
C ILE A 39 -8.22 12.37 9.19
N LYS A 40 -9.39 11.90 9.61
CA LYS A 40 -9.89 10.57 9.23
C LYS A 40 -10.03 10.43 7.71
N SER A 41 -10.50 11.47 7.03
CA SER A 41 -10.55 11.49 5.56
C SER A 41 -9.16 11.41 4.95
N SER A 42 -8.17 12.08 5.53
CA SER A 42 -6.77 12.01 5.10
C SER A 42 -6.20 10.60 5.28
N VAL A 43 -6.51 9.93 6.38
CA VAL A 43 -6.10 8.54 6.62
C VAL A 43 -6.66 7.62 5.52
N LYS A 44 -7.94 7.74 5.22
CA LYS A 44 -8.59 6.95 4.18
C LYS A 44 -7.97 7.21 2.80
N GLN A 45 -7.70 8.47 2.46
CA GLN A 45 -7.07 8.85 1.20
C GLN A 45 -5.66 8.26 1.10
N SER A 46 -4.85 8.36 2.14
CA SER A 46 -3.50 7.80 2.17
C SER A 46 -3.52 6.27 2.10
N PHE A 47 -4.51 5.64 2.71
CA PHE A 47 -4.73 4.20 2.58
C PHE A 47 -4.92 3.78 1.12
N LEU A 48 -5.76 4.51 0.39
CA LEU A 48 -6.02 4.23 -1.03
C LEU A 48 -4.78 4.51 -1.89
N GLU A 49 -4.09 5.62 -1.65
CA GLU A 49 -2.88 5.99 -2.40
C GLU A 49 -1.75 4.98 -2.24
N TYR A 50 -1.54 4.48 -1.02
CA TYR A 50 -0.52 3.46 -0.80
C TYR A 50 -0.73 2.26 -1.71
N PHE A 51 -1.97 1.78 -1.84
CA PHE A 51 -2.25 0.61 -2.67
C PHE A 51 -2.09 0.90 -4.17
N ILE A 52 -2.40 2.10 -4.61
CA ILE A 52 -2.13 2.53 -6.00
C ILE A 52 -0.63 2.42 -6.30
N LEU A 53 0.21 2.81 -5.34
CA LEU A 53 1.67 2.71 -5.49
C LEU A 53 2.13 1.25 -5.50
N ILE A 54 1.50 0.40 -4.70
CA ILE A 54 1.75 -1.06 -4.73
C ILE A 54 1.37 -1.64 -6.10
N GLU A 55 0.24 -1.25 -6.66
CA GLU A 55 -0.17 -1.69 -8.00
C GLU A 55 0.87 -1.27 -9.05
N SER A 56 1.36 -0.05 -8.99
CA SER A 56 2.40 0.45 -9.89
C SER A 56 3.69 -0.34 -9.76
N PHE A 57 4.15 -0.61 -8.55
CA PHE A 57 5.33 -1.41 -8.29
C PHE A 57 5.17 -2.84 -8.84
N THR A 58 4.03 -3.46 -8.56
CA THR A 58 3.73 -4.80 -9.03
C THR A 58 3.79 -4.87 -10.55
N SER A 59 3.15 -3.93 -11.23
CA SER A 59 3.18 -3.83 -12.69
C SER A 59 4.60 -3.68 -13.24
N MET A 60 5.42 -2.82 -12.63
CA MET A 60 6.81 -2.63 -13.02
C MET A 60 7.61 -3.93 -12.91
N CYS A 61 7.46 -4.66 -11.82
CA CYS A 61 8.16 -5.93 -11.60
C CYS A 61 7.75 -6.99 -12.63
N LEU A 62 6.46 -7.14 -12.87
CA LEU A 62 5.96 -8.16 -13.80
C LEU A 62 6.35 -7.85 -15.24
N LYS A 63 6.41 -6.59 -15.63
CA LYS A 63 6.89 -6.16 -16.93
C LYS A 63 8.38 -6.44 -17.09
N GLU A 64 9.17 -6.18 -16.07
CA GLU A 64 10.60 -6.49 -16.07
C GLU A 64 10.85 -8.00 -16.25
N LEU A 65 10.04 -8.83 -15.59
CA LEU A 65 10.11 -10.28 -15.68
C LEU A 65 9.46 -10.82 -16.97
N LYS A 66 8.84 -9.96 -17.78
CA LYS A 66 8.14 -10.32 -19.02
C LYS A 66 6.98 -11.29 -18.80
N ILE A 67 6.32 -11.22 -17.66
CA ILE A 67 5.15 -12.04 -17.30
C ILE A 67 3.91 -11.22 -16.99
N TYR A 68 3.96 -9.91 -17.25
CA TYR A 68 2.80 -9.04 -17.09
C TYR A 68 1.70 -9.43 -18.08
N LYS A 69 0.45 -9.54 -17.58
CA LYS A 69 -0.74 -9.77 -18.40
C LYS A 69 -1.83 -8.79 -17.96
N ILE A 70 -2.36 -8.04 -18.91
CA ILE A 70 -3.43 -7.08 -18.65
C ILE A 70 -4.72 -7.75 -18.13
N SER A 71 -4.92 -9.04 -18.48
CA SER A 71 -6.07 -9.83 -18.04
C SER A 71 -5.96 -10.33 -16.61
N ASP A 72 -4.78 -10.26 -15.97
CA ASP A 72 -4.60 -10.70 -14.60
C ASP A 72 -5.17 -9.65 -13.64
N ASP A 73 -5.93 -10.11 -12.66
CA ASP A 73 -6.36 -9.27 -11.55
C ASP A 73 -5.18 -9.03 -10.57
N MET A 74 -5.40 -8.18 -9.58
CA MET A 74 -4.34 -7.85 -8.63
C MET A 74 -3.96 -9.05 -7.76
N GLU A 75 -4.90 -9.94 -7.45
CA GLU A 75 -4.62 -11.16 -6.69
C GLU A 75 -3.61 -12.06 -7.42
N LYS A 76 -3.84 -12.29 -8.71
CA LYS A 76 -2.92 -13.07 -9.54
C LYS A 76 -1.56 -12.38 -9.67
N SER A 77 -1.56 -11.08 -9.84
CA SER A 77 -0.33 -10.30 -9.97
C SER A 77 0.53 -10.38 -8.70
N LEU A 78 -0.08 -10.26 -7.52
CA LEU A 78 0.63 -10.41 -6.25
C LEU A 78 1.16 -11.84 -6.06
N THR A 79 0.39 -12.84 -6.45
CA THR A 79 0.83 -14.23 -6.40
C THR A 79 2.08 -14.45 -7.27
N LYS A 80 2.12 -13.85 -8.45
CA LYS A 80 3.31 -13.90 -9.33
C LYS A 80 4.54 -13.27 -8.69
N LEU A 81 4.38 -12.17 -7.94
CA LEU A 81 5.50 -11.58 -7.19
C LEU A 81 6.07 -12.58 -6.17
N ASN A 82 5.21 -13.31 -5.48
CA ASN A 82 5.64 -14.33 -4.53
C ASN A 82 6.31 -15.52 -5.23
N GLU A 83 5.73 -16.02 -6.30
CA GLU A 83 6.29 -17.12 -7.08
C GLU A 83 7.69 -16.79 -7.62
N ASN A 84 7.94 -15.53 -7.92
CA ASN A 84 9.24 -15.04 -8.42
C ASN A 84 10.14 -14.50 -7.30
N LYS A 85 9.80 -14.77 -6.04
CA LYS A 85 10.61 -14.45 -4.84
C LYS A 85 10.87 -12.94 -4.65
N ILE A 86 10.01 -12.09 -5.17
CA ILE A 86 10.08 -10.64 -4.93
C ILE A 86 9.52 -10.33 -3.56
N ILE A 87 8.46 -11.03 -3.17
CA ILE A 87 7.84 -10.94 -1.84
C ILE A 87 7.71 -12.34 -1.25
N ASP A 88 7.78 -12.45 0.09
CA ASP A 88 7.54 -13.70 0.79
C ASP A 88 6.04 -13.93 1.04
N LEU A 89 5.70 -15.09 1.65
CA LEU A 89 4.30 -15.44 1.93
C LEU A 89 3.64 -14.48 2.92
N ASP A 90 4.36 -14.00 3.92
CA ASP A 90 3.83 -13.05 4.89
C ASP A 90 3.47 -11.73 4.21
N MET A 91 4.32 -11.25 3.33
CA MET A 91 4.07 -10.05 2.55
C MET A 91 2.89 -10.25 1.58
N LEU A 92 2.81 -11.41 0.93
CA LEU A 92 1.68 -11.74 0.06
C LEU A 92 0.37 -11.72 0.84
N SER A 93 0.33 -12.32 2.03
CA SER A 93 -0.84 -12.32 2.91
C SER A 93 -1.24 -10.89 3.31
N PHE A 94 -0.28 -10.07 3.71
CA PHE A 94 -0.53 -8.67 4.06
C PHE A 94 -1.11 -7.89 2.87
N LEU A 95 -0.51 -7.98 1.70
CA LEU A 95 -0.96 -7.24 0.53
C LEU A 95 -2.33 -7.70 0.03
N ASN A 96 -2.64 -9.01 0.13
CA ASN A 96 -3.97 -9.50 -0.19
C ASN A 96 -5.03 -9.01 0.81
N ASN A 97 -4.70 -8.94 2.09
CA ASN A 97 -5.61 -8.37 3.09
C ASN A 97 -5.84 -6.88 2.81
N TYR A 98 -4.79 -6.15 2.47
CA TYR A 98 -4.89 -4.73 2.09
C TYR A 98 -5.81 -4.56 0.86
N ARG A 99 -5.61 -5.40 -0.15
CA ARG A 99 -6.45 -5.41 -1.35
C ARG A 99 -7.92 -5.63 -1.02
N ARG A 100 -8.23 -6.55 -0.11
CA ARG A 100 -9.61 -6.82 0.30
C ARG A 100 -10.25 -5.60 0.97
N TYR A 101 -9.54 -4.91 1.85
CA TYR A 101 -10.01 -3.66 2.45
C TYR A 101 -10.27 -2.60 1.38
N ARG A 102 -9.33 -2.41 0.46
CA ARG A 102 -9.48 -1.46 -0.64
C ARG A 102 -10.72 -1.80 -1.49
N ASN A 103 -10.96 -3.06 -1.79
CA ASN A 103 -12.12 -3.48 -2.56
C ASN A 103 -13.43 -3.21 -1.81
N ARG A 104 -13.46 -3.41 -0.49
CA ARG A 104 -14.62 -3.10 0.34
C ARG A 104 -14.94 -1.61 0.35
N ILE A 105 -13.95 -0.76 0.31
CA ILE A 105 -14.15 0.70 0.23
C ILE A 105 -14.87 1.08 -1.06
N ALA A 106 -14.65 0.37 -2.15
CA ALA A 106 -15.34 0.61 -3.42
C ALA A 106 -16.82 0.16 -3.41
N HIS A 107 -17.24 -0.63 -2.42
CA HIS A 107 -18.61 -1.12 -2.31
C HIS A 107 -19.38 -0.37 -1.22
N VAL A 108 -20.43 0.35 -1.62
CA VAL A 108 -21.24 1.20 -0.73
C VAL A 108 -21.78 0.45 0.49
N TYR A 109 -22.15 -0.83 0.32
CA TYR A 109 -22.78 -1.63 1.39
C TYR A 109 -21.81 -2.39 2.29
N LYS A 110 -20.52 -2.43 1.95
CA LYS A 110 -19.51 -3.26 2.63
C LYS A 110 -18.28 -2.47 3.05
N GLN A 111 -18.39 -1.15 3.11
CA GLN A 111 -17.25 -0.32 3.50
C GLN A 111 -16.80 -0.68 4.92
N PRO A 112 -15.49 -0.85 5.15
CA PRO A 112 -14.97 -0.96 6.50
C PRO A 112 -15.15 0.38 7.22
N SER A 113 -15.33 0.33 8.54
CA SER A 113 -15.33 1.54 9.34
C SER A 113 -13.93 2.17 9.31
N ILE A 114 -13.85 3.48 9.59
CA ILE A 114 -12.55 4.12 9.70
C ILE A 114 -11.71 3.52 10.83
N GLU A 115 -12.36 3.07 11.91
CA GLU A 115 -11.70 2.40 13.03
C GLU A 115 -11.06 1.07 12.61
N GLU A 116 -11.73 0.30 11.75
CA GLU A 116 -11.15 -0.93 11.18
C GLU A 116 -9.91 -0.61 10.32
N ILE A 117 -9.98 0.43 9.50
CA ILE A 117 -8.85 0.87 8.67
C ILE A 117 -7.68 1.29 9.54
N ILE A 118 -7.93 2.11 10.55
CA ILE A 118 -6.89 2.57 11.48
C ILE A 118 -6.24 1.39 12.19
N SER A 119 -7.04 0.48 12.72
CA SER A 119 -6.54 -0.72 13.40
C SER A 119 -5.66 -1.57 12.48
N PHE A 120 -6.09 -1.78 11.25
CA PHE A 120 -5.31 -2.50 10.24
C PHE A 120 -3.97 -1.81 9.96
N LEU A 121 -3.97 -0.49 9.79
CA LEU A 121 -2.75 0.29 9.53
C LEU A 121 -1.78 0.25 10.70
N GLU A 122 -2.27 0.40 11.93
CA GLU A 122 -1.43 0.37 13.13
C GLU A 122 -0.82 -1.02 13.33
N THR A 123 -1.60 -2.08 13.12
CA THR A 123 -1.14 -3.46 13.24
C THR A 123 -0.08 -3.82 12.19
N ASN A 124 -0.18 -3.28 10.98
CA ASN A 124 0.64 -3.64 9.83
C ASN A 124 1.64 -2.55 9.42
N ASN A 125 1.88 -1.56 10.27
CA ASN A 125 2.80 -0.46 9.95
C ASN A 125 4.18 -0.97 9.50
N ASP A 126 4.74 -1.95 10.21
CA ASP A 126 6.04 -2.53 9.89
C ASP A 126 6.05 -3.16 8.48
N LYS A 127 4.98 -3.83 8.10
CA LYS A 127 4.85 -4.44 6.77
C LYS A 127 4.80 -3.38 5.67
N MET A 128 4.16 -2.26 5.94
CA MET A 128 4.09 -1.16 4.97
C MET A 128 5.48 -0.58 4.68
N TYR A 129 6.32 -0.43 5.69
CA TYR A 129 7.70 0.02 5.53
C TYR A 129 8.61 -1.07 4.93
N GLU A 130 8.32 -2.33 5.21
CA GLU A 130 9.06 -3.46 4.61
C GLU A 130 8.96 -3.44 3.08
N VAL A 131 7.80 -3.05 2.53
CA VAL A 131 7.65 -2.87 1.07
C VAL A 131 8.62 -1.82 0.55
N VAL A 132 8.79 -0.71 1.27
CA VAL A 132 9.76 0.33 0.90
C VAL A 132 11.18 -0.22 0.85
N ASN A 133 11.53 -1.08 1.82
CA ASN A 133 12.85 -1.72 1.85
C ASN A 133 13.05 -2.64 0.64
N ILE A 134 12.03 -3.42 0.28
CA ILE A 134 12.08 -4.28 -0.92
C ILE A 134 12.33 -3.44 -2.18
N MET A 135 11.60 -2.35 -2.34
CA MET A 135 11.77 -1.44 -3.47
C MET A 135 13.17 -0.82 -3.50
N THR A 136 13.67 -0.40 -2.33
CA THR A 136 14.98 0.24 -2.19
C THR A 136 16.12 -0.73 -2.52
N GLU A 137 16.04 -1.96 -2.03
CA GLU A 137 17.03 -3.00 -2.36
C GLU A 137 17.04 -3.29 -3.87
N MET A 138 15.87 -3.34 -4.48
CA MET A 138 15.75 -3.52 -5.94
C MET A 138 16.39 -2.35 -6.70
N TRP A 139 16.14 -1.12 -6.25
CA TRP A 139 16.71 0.08 -6.85
C TRP A 139 18.24 0.10 -6.76
N ILE A 140 18.80 -0.30 -5.61
CA ILE A 140 20.26 -0.35 -5.41
C ILE A 140 20.91 -1.30 -6.40
N LYS A 141 20.24 -2.41 -6.75
CA LYS A 141 20.76 -3.41 -7.68
C LYS A 141 20.66 -3.02 -9.15
N LEU A 142 19.97 -1.95 -9.45
CA LEU A 142 19.90 -1.42 -10.81
C LEU A 142 21.20 -0.62 -11.12
#